data_b700971fe9745c10068a7d49452119fe
#
_entry.id   b700971fe9745c10068a7d49452119fe
#
_cell.length_a   1.000
_cell.length_b   1.000
_cell.length_c   1.000
_cell.angle_alpha   90.00
_cell.angle_beta   90.00
_cell.angle_gamma   90.00
#
_symmetry.space_group_name_H-M   'P 1'
#
loop_
_entity.id
_entity.type
_entity.pdbx_description
1 polymer ?
#
loop_
_entity_poly.entity_id
_entity_poly.type
_entity_poly.pdbx_seq_one_letter_code
_entity_poly.pdbx_strand_id
1 'polypeptide(L)'
;MPDIAAFTADLAGLEQSTDAALLRQKSRDFYWYSPILKRQLDGKRADIWLRPQNEDEVMRILNAARRHGVPITVRGGATGNYGQCVPLNAGAVLDTTAMTAPIALKDGVLEAEAGARMIDLDLWARERGWELRLWPSTKRTATIAGFVAGGGAGVGGISHGTMRERGNLLGVRVATLQDPPALLDLEGDAANPVNRTYGTTGVITRVRLPLTPAQDWRDIAVVFADFAAAGRFALALAFADGIPKKMCAVFDARLPPFFRAIADVVPADHALALVMVAPSGLVALRDMAREHGGRIVADQDTVAAERDPEATPFYEYCWNHTTLQVLKRDRGVTYLQCRFPFEGTLESVEKVRAAFPDEVWMHTECVRFGGRTTMTALPVIRWKDDARLAEIMAGFEAAGAGIANPHVFTIEEGTGYRRVPGDQLGFKRRVDPLGLFNPGKMKSFDEPESDAA
;
A
#
# COMPACT_ATOMS: atom_id res chain seq x y z
N MET A 1 -31.17 -14.92 -1.94
CA MET A 1 -30.37 -14.15 -2.91
C MET A 1 -30.50 -12.67 -2.57
N PRO A 2 -29.50 -11.83 -2.76
CA PRO A 2 -29.59 -10.39 -2.54
C PRO A 2 -30.72 -9.77 -3.36
N ASP A 3 -31.54 -8.91 -2.75
CA ASP A 3 -32.58 -8.15 -3.46
C ASP A 3 -32.03 -6.76 -3.83
N ILE A 4 -31.34 -6.70 -4.96
CA ILE A 4 -30.69 -5.47 -5.48
C ILE A 4 -31.75 -4.40 -5.83
N ALA A 5 -32.93 -4.79 -6.31
CA ALA A 5 -33.97 -3.85 -6.69
C ALA A 5 -34.53 -3.12 -5.47
N ALA A 6 -34.91 -3.85 -4.42
CA ALA A 6 -35.39 -3.27 -3.16
C ALA A 6 -34.27 -2.47 -2.47
N PHE A 7 -33.03 -2.98 -2.47
CA PHE A 7 -31.86 -2.25 -1.95
C PHE A 7 -31.69 -0.89 -2.63
N THR A 8 -31.75 -0.85 -3.96
CA THR A 8 -31.58 0.39 -4.75
C THR A 8 -32.70 1.37 -4.45
N ALA A 9 -33.96 0.89 -4.30
CA ALA A 9 -35.12 1.73 -3.98
C ALA A 9 -34.98 2.38 -2.60
N ASP A 10 -34.50 1.65 -1.57
CA ASP A 10 -34.28 2.18 -0.22
C ASP A 10 -33.22 3.29 -0.18
N LEU A 11 -32.36 3.35 -1.19
CA LEU A 11 -31.29 4.33 -1.32
C LEU A 11 -31.61 5.48 -2.28
N ALA A 12 -32.87 5.66 -2.63
CA ALA A 12 -33.29 6.80 -3.46
C ALA A 12 -32.79 8.13 -2.88
N GLY A 13 -32.23 8.97 -3.76
CA GLY A 13 -31.64 10.27 -3.40
C GLY A 13 -30.15 10.22 -3.04
N LEU A 14 -29.52 9.05 -2.87
CA LEU A 14 -28.07 8.94 -2.78
C LEU A 14 -27.42 8.94 -4.17
N GLU A 15 -26.18 9.38 -4.23
CA GLU A 15 -25.36 9.27 -5.46
C GLU A 15 -25.09 7.79 -5.75
N GLN A 16 -25.71 7.28 -6.82
CA GLN A 16 -25.64 5.87 -7.20
C GLN A 16 -25.72 5.67 -8.71
N SER A 17 -25.20 4.55 -9.20
CA SER A 17 -25.25 4.22 -10.62
C SER A 17 -25.17 2.71 -10.87
N THR A 18 -25.91 2.27 -11.89
CA THR A 18 -25.85 0.92 -12.47
C THR A 18 -25.23 0.92 -13.87
N ASP A 19 -24.65 2.04 -14.31
CA ASP A 19 -23.98 2.14 -15.60
C ASP A 19 -22.87 1.12 -15.75
N ALA A 20 -22.92 0.34 -16.80
CA ALA A 20 -22.00 -0.79 -17.00
C ALA A 20 -20.54 -0.36 -17.18
N ALA A 21 -20.26 0.83 -17.74
CA ALA A 21 -18.90 1.33 -17.94
C ALA A 21 -18.33 1.81 -16.59
N LEU A 22 -19.12 2.53 -15.81
CA LEU A 22 -18.75 2.97 -14.47
C LEU A 22 -18.54 1.77 -13.55
N LEU A 23 -19.43 0.77 -13.56
CA LEU A 23 -19.27 -0.44 -12.75
C LEU A 23 -17.99 -1.21 -13.09
N ARG A 24 -17.64 -1.35 -14.38
CA ARG A 24 -16.36 -1.95 -14.79
C ARG A 24 -15.16 -1.17 -14.24
N GLN A 25 -15.20 0.16 -14.28
CA GLN A 25 -14.15 1.01 -13.76
C GLN A 25 -14.05 0.93 -12.22
N LYS A 26 -15.18 1.02 -11.55
CA LYS A 26 -15.25 1.10 -10.08
C LYS A 26 -15.07 -0.26 -9.38
N SER A 27 -15.20 -1.36 -10.10
CA SER A 27 -14.96 -2.72 -9.59
C SER A 27 -13.51 -3.21 -9.78
N ARG A 28 -12.56 -2.30 -10.03
CA ARG A 28 -11.16 -2.66 -10.32
C ARG A 28 -10.20 -1.88 -9.44
N ASP A 29 -9.05 -2.53 -9.16
CA ASP A 29 -7.81 -1.90 -8.75
C ASP A 29 -6.68 -2.29 -9.73
N PHE A 30 -5.42 -2.24 -9.33
CA PHE A 30 -4.29 -2.58 -10.18
C PHE A 30 -3.89 -4.06 -10.12
N TYR A 31 -4.81 -4.98 -9.81
CA TYR A 31 -4.56 -6.43 -9.77
C TYR A 31 -3.94 -7.00 -11.06
N TRP A 32 -4.10 -6.30 -12.17
CA TRP A 32 -3.56 -6.70 -13.47
C TRP A 32 -2.02 -6.66 -13.57
N TYR A 33 -1.29 -6.17 -12.55
CA TYR A 33 0.15 -6.37 -12.42
C TYR A 33 0.49 -7.86 -12.28
N SER A 34 -0.43 -8.64 -11.77
CA SER A 34 -0.33 -10.09 -11.65
C SER A 34 -1.11 -10.76 -12.79
N PRO A 35 -0.45 -11.50 -13.69
CA PRO A 35 -1.14 -12.32 -14.68
C PRO A 35 -2.10 -13.34 -14.05
N ILE A 36 -1.76 -13.86 -12.87
CA ILE A 36 -2.59 -14.80 -12.10
C ILE A 36 -3.88 -14.12 -11.64
N LEU A 37 -3.77 -12.99 -10.94
CA LEU A 37 -4.94 -12.24 -10.47
C LEU A 37 -5.78 -11.72 -11.63
N LYS A 38 -5.14 -11.34 -12.73
CA LYS A 38 -5.86 -10.91 -13.94
C LYS A 38 -6.79 -12.01 -14.45
N ARG A 39 -6.30 -13.26 -14.54
CA ARG A 39 -7.14 -14.39 -14.95
C ARG A 39 -8.28 -14.68 -13.98
N GLN A 40 -8.05 -14.49 -12.67
CA GLN A 40 -9.03 -14.80 -11.62
C GLN A 40 -10.10 -13.71 -11.44
N LEU A 41 -9.75 -12.44 -11.67
CA LEU A 41 -10.56 -11.29 -11.30
C LEU A 41 -11.15 -10.54 -12.49
N ASP A 42 -10.63 -10.72 -13.70
CA ASP A 42 -11.22 -10.11 -14.90
C ASP A 42 -12.70 -10.52 -15.03
N GLY A 43 -13.57 -9.56 -15.26
CA GLY A 43 -15.02 -9.77 -15.36
C GLY A 43 -15.78 -9.72 -14.02
N LYS A 44 -15.11 -9.76 -12.87
CA LYS A 44 -15.76 -9.53 -11.56
C LYS A 44 -16.20 -8.06 -11.47
N ARG A 45 -17.48 -7.84 -11.12
CA ARG A 45 -18.05 -6.50 -11.01
C ARG A 45 -19.20 -6.46 -10.03
N ALA A 46 -19.48 -5.28 -9.47
CA ALA A 46 -20.66 -5.00 -8.68
C ALA A 46 -21.91 -4.85 -9.57
N ASP A 47 -23.09 -4.92 -8.93
CA ASP A 47 -24.38 -4.62 -9.54
C ASP A 47 -24.70 -3.13 -9.45
N ILE A 48 -24.19 -2.44 -8.40
CA ILE A 48 -24.41 -1.01 -8.17
C ILE A 48 -23.16 -0.36 -7.57
N TRP A 49 -22.92 0.88 -7.95
CA TRP A 49 -21.95 1.77 -7.34
C TRP A 49 -22.67 2.84 -6.53
N LEU A 50 -22.16 3.12 -5.32
CA LEU A 50 -22.68 4.07 -4.35
C LEU A 50 -21.56 4.99 -3.88
N ARG A 51 -21.81 6.31 -3.77
CA ARG A 51 -20.83 7.27 -3.29
C ARG A 51 -21.41 8.16 -2.20
N PRO A 52 -21.40 7.68 -0.94
CA PRO A 52 -21.89 8.45 0.18
C PRO A 52 -21.09 9.73 0.41
N GLN A 53 -21.77 10.81 0.79
CA GLN A 53 -21.20 12.12 1.06
C GLN A 53 -20.81 12.28 2.56
N ASN A 54 -21.38 11.47 3.45
CA ASN A 54 -21.23 11.57 4.89
C ASN A 54 -21.54 10.24 5.60
N GLU A 55 -21.35 10.21 6.93
CA GLU A 55 -21.57 9.02 7.76
C GLU A 55 -23.05 8.58 7.79
N ASP A 56 -24.00 9.51 7.74
CA ASP A 56 -25.42 9.17 7.75
C ASP A 56 -25.81 8.40 6.49
N GLU A 57 -25.27 8.79 5.34
CA GLU A 57 -25.47 8.06 4.08
C GLU A 57 -24.79 6.68 4.10
N VAL A 58 -23.60 6.56 4.67
CA VAL A 58 -22.96 5.26 4.90
C VAL A 58 -23.88 4.38 5.76
N MET A 59 -24.41 4.90 6.86
CA MET A 59 -25.30 4.13 7.74
C MET A 59 -26.61 3.73 7.05
N ARG A 60 -27.18 4.59 6.19
CA ARG A 60 -28.35 4.23 5.36
C ARG A 60 -28.04 3.06 4.44
N ILE A 61 -26.88 3.09 3.77
CA ILE A 61 -26.42 2.01 2.89
C ILE A 61 -26.26 0.71 3.68
N LEU A 62 -25.63 0.74 4.85
CA LEU A 62 -25.39 -0.46 5.66
C LEU A 62 -26.70 -1.05 6.22
N ASN A 63 -27.64 -0.21 6.65
CA ASN A 63 -28.98 -0.67 7.07
C ASN A 63 -29.74 -1.35 5.92
N ALA A 64 -29.71 -0.78 4.72
CA ALA A 64 -30.32 -1.40 3.54
C ALA A 64 -29.58 -2.69 3.14
N ALA A 65 -28.22 -2.69 3.15
CA ALA A 65 -27.42 -3.86 2.83
C ALA A 65 -27.73 -5.03 3.75
N ARG A 66 -27.84 -4.79 5.06
CA ARG A 66 -28.21 -5.81 6.04
C ARG A 66 -29.62 -6.35 5.79
N ARG A 67 -30.58 -5.46 5.52
CA ARG A 67 -31.99 -5.81 5.28
C ARG A 67 -32.17 -6.71 4.06
N HIS A 68 -31.45 -6.37 2.97
CA HIS A 68 -31.60 -7.03 1.67
C HIS A 68 -30.50 -8.07 1.38
N GLY A 69 -29.61 -8.32 2.32
CA GLY A 69 -28.50 -9.29 2.16
C GLY A 69 -27.52 -8.93 1.06
N VAL A 70 -27.28 -7.64 0.80
CA VAL A 70 -26.42 -7.16 -0.30
C VAL A 70 -24.97 -7.06 0.15
N PRO A 71 -24.02 -7.77 -0.52
CA PRO A 71 -22.58 -7.63 -0.24
C PRO A 71 -22.09 -6.21 -0.51
N ILE A 72 -21.19 -5.72 0.34
CA ILE A 72 -20.57 -4.40 0.24
C ILE A 72 -19.07 -4.55 0.05
N THR A 73 -18.56 -4.06 -1.07
CA THR A 73 -17.11 -3.91 -1.31
C THR A 73 -16.73 -2.46 -1.19
N VAL A 74 -15.93 -2.13 -0.17
CA VAL A 74 -15.48 -0.75 0.09
C VAL A 74 -14.32 -0.38 -0.81
N ARG A 75 -14.31 0.84 -1.36
CA ARG A 75 -13.18 1.39 -2.08
C ARG A 75 -12.92 2.85 -1.71
N GLY A 76 -11.65 3.25 -1.73
CA GLY A 76 -11.18 4.62 -1.77
C GLY A 76 -10.54 4.91 -3.13
N GLY A 77 -9.28 5.34 -3.18
CA GLY A 77 -8.53 5.59 -4.42
C GLY A 77 -8.27 4.36 -5.29
N ALA A 78 -8.50 3.15 -4.79
CA ALA A 78 -8.29 1.86 -5.47
C ALA A 78 -6.90 1.71 -6.08
N THR A 79 -5.88 2.20 -5.38
CA THR A 79 -4.47 2.17 -5.80
C THR A 79 -3.76 0.86 -5.42
N GLY A 80 -4.44 -0.06 -4.75
CA GLY A 80 -3.96 -1.40 -4.44
C GLY A 80 -3.82 -2.27 -5.69
N ASN A 81 -3.08 -3.37 -5.57
CA ASN A 81 -2.79 -4.26 -6.70
C ASN A 81 -2.99 -5.75 -6.39
N TYR A 82 -3.79 -6.06 -5.36
CA TYR A 82 -4.13 -7.43 -4.97
C TYR A 82 -5.59 -7.78 -5.17
N GLY A 83 -6.35 -6.98 -5.92
CA GLY A 83 -7.80 -7.16 -6.06
C GLY A 83 -8.58 -6.81 -4.78
N GLN A 84 -8.01 -5.95 -3.92
CA GLN A 84 -8.57 -5.65 -2.58
C GLN A 84 -9.99 -5.10 -2.65
N CYS A 85 -10.27 -4.24 -3.62
CA CYS A 85 -11.59 -3.62 -3.82
C CYS A 85 -12.34 -4.17 -5.04
N VAL A 86 -12.01 -5.40 -5.47
CA VAL A 86 -12.75 -6.12 -6.52
C VAL A 86 -13.88 -6.91 -5.88
N PRO A 87 -15.16 -6.65 -6.22
CA PRO A 87 -16.30 -7.38 -5.68
C PRO A 87 -16.33 -8.80 -6.23
N LEU A 88 -16.05 -9.80 -5.39
CA LEU A 88 -16.03 -11.22 -5.81
C LEU A 88 -17.44 -11.77 -5.99
N ASN A 89 -18.41 -11.26 -5.21
CA ASN A 89 -19.78 -11.75 -5.11
C ASN A 89 -20.81 -10.68 -5.56
N ALA A 90 -20.47 -9.88 -6.59
CA ALA A 90 -21.33 -8.82 -7.07
C ALA A 90 -21.75 -7.82 -5.95
N GLY A 91 -23.04 -7.47 -5.80
CA GLY A 91 -23.51 -6.54 -4.77
C GLY A 91 -23.13 -5.09 -5.03
N ALA A 92 -22.79 -4.34 -4.00
CA ALA A 92 -22.51 -2.90 -4.10
C ALA A 92 -21.04 -2.56 -3.89
N VAL A 93 -20.50 -1.66 -4.72
CA VAL A 93 -19.26 -0.94 -4.42
C VAL A 93 -19.60 0.34 -3.67
N LEU A 94 -19.10 0.50 -2.46
CA LEU A 94 -19.20 1.70 -1.65
C LEU A 94 -17.91 2.52 -1.79
N ASP A 95 -18.01 3.65 -2.50
CA ASP A 95 -16.90 4.53 -2.86
C ASP A 95 -16.82 5.71 -1.89
N THR A 96 -15.82 5.72 -1.00
CA THR A 96 -15.67 6.76 0.04
C THR A 96 -15.07 8.07 -0.47
N THR A 97 -14.78 8.21 -1.76
CA THR A 97 -14.02 9.35 -2.31
C THR A 97 -14.73 10.70 -2.28
N ALA A 98 -16.01 10.77 -1.84
CA ALA A 98 -16.70 12.02 -1.56
C ALA A 98 -16.44 12.56 -0.14
N MET A 99 -16.05 11.70 0.80
CA MET A 99 -15.78 12.06 2.19
C MET A 99 -14.32 12.53 2.32
N THR A 100 -14.04 13.80 2.08
CA THR A 100 -12.67 14.31 1.84
C THR A 100 -12.18 15.35 2.85
N ALA A 101 -12.97 15.71 3.86
CA ALA A 101 -12.62 16.80 4.76
C ALA A 101 -11.43 16.45 5.69
N PRO A 102 -10.43 17.33 5.84
CA PRO A 102 -9.59 17.35 7.01
C PRO A 102 -10.43 17.89 8.17
N ILE A 103 -10.60 17.09 9.24
CA ILE A 103 -11.51 17.42 10.35
C ILE A 103 -10.78 18.26 11.41
N ALA A 104 -9.60 17.81 11.84
CA ALA A 104 -8.82 18.46 12.88
C ALA A 104 -7.32 18.19 12.70
N LEU A 105 -6.51 19.15 13.15
CA LEU A 105 -5.09 18.99 13.44
C LEU A 105 -4.83 19.62 14.81
N LYS A 106 -4.55 18.80 15.80
CA LYS A 106 -4.28 19.25 17.15
C LYS A 106 -3.19 18.39 17.78
N ASP A 107 -2.23 19.03 18.44
CA ASP A 107 -1.15 18.39 19.18
C ASP A 107 -0.37 17.34 18.34
N GLY A 108 -0.17 17.61 17.05
CA GLY A 108 0.50 16.68 16.11
C GLY A 108 -0.33 15.46 15.71
N VAL A 109 -1.65 15.51 15.90
CA VAL A 109 -2.60 14.47 15.47
C VAL A 109 -3.52 15.05 14.41
N LEU A 110 -3.57 14.37 13.26
CA LEU A 110 -4.51 14.61 12.18
C LEU A 110 -5.73 13.73 12.34
N GLU A 111 -6.92 14.30 12.25
CA GLU A 111 -8.17 13.58 11.99
C GLU A 111 -8.73 13.98 10.65
N ALA A 112 -9.11 13.01 9.82
CA ALA A 112 -9.65 13.25 8.49
C ALA A 112 -10.69 12.20 8.09
N GLU A 113 -11.56 12.57 7.16
CA GLU A 113 -12.52 11.66 6.53
C GLU A 113 -11.82 10.64 5.63
N ALA A 114 -12.46 9.50 5.45
CA ALA A 114 -11.92 8.30 4.81
C ALA A 114 -11.41 8.48 3.38
N GLY A 115 -12.10 9.28 2.60
CA GLY A 115 -11.81 9.54 1.19
C GLY A 115 -10.83 10.67 0.93
N ALA A 116 -10.33 11.35 1.98
CA ALA A 116 -9.34 12.39 1.82
C ALA A 116 -8.05 11.85 1.21
N ARG A 117 -7.57 12.50 0.13
CA ARG A 117 -6.33 12.09 -0.55
C ARG A 117 -5.14 12.45 0.31
N MET A 118 -4.16 11.54 0.37
CA MET A 118 -3.00 11.74 1.22
C MET A 118 -2.15 12.94 0.81
N ILE A 119 -2.09 13.29 -0.48
CA ILE A 119 -1.39 14.50 -0.95
C ILE A 119 -2.04 15.77 -0.42
N ASP A 120 -3.38 15.85 -0.46
CA ASP A 120 -4.11 17.03 0.01
C ASP A 120 -3.95 17.21 1.52
N LEU A 121 -4.04 16.10 2.27
CA LEU A 121 -3.84 16.11 3.72
C LEU A 121 -2.42 16.49 4.12
N ASP A 122 -1.42 16.02 3.40
CA ASP A 122 -0.02 16.35 3.69
C ASP A 122 0.27 17.82 3.39
N LEU A 123 -0.20 18.35 2.24
CA LEU A 123 -0.05 19.77 1.91
C LEU A 123 -0.78 20.67 2.92
N TRP A 124 -2.02 20.29 3.32
CA TRP A 124 -2.77 21.01 4.34
C TRP A 124 -2.09 20.99 5.72
N ALA A 125 -1.47 19.86 6.10
CA ALA A 125 -0.72 19.73 7.33
C ALA A 125 0.58 20.57 7.28
N ARG A 126 1.27 20.61 6.14
CA ARG A 126 2.52 21.39 5.95
C ARG A 126 2.31 22.89 6.13
N GLU A 127 1.19 23.43 5.69
CA GLU A 127 0.82 24.84 5.96
C GLU A 127 0.75 25.16 7.47
N ARG A 128 0.69 24.13 8.32
CA ARG A 128 0.59 24.20 9.79
C ARG A 128 1.84 23.68 10.49
N GLY A 129 2.94 23.48 9.74
CA GLY A 129 4.22 23.00 10.26
C GLY A 129 4.31 21.50 10.51
N TRP A 130 3.36 20.73 10.03
CA TRP A 130 3.30 19.27 10.21
C TRP A 130 3.30 18.53 8.88
N GLU A 131 3.64 17.23 8.91
CA GLU A 131 3.56 16.33 7.74
C GLU A 131 3.14 14.93 8.13
N LEU A 132 2.63 14.15 7.16
CA LEU A 132 2.35 12.74 7.33
C LEU A 132 3.65 11.98 7.62
N ARG A 133 3.62 11.01 8.56
CA ARG A 133 4.74 10.10 8.82
C ARG A 133 4.95 9.11 7.68
N LEU A 134 3.84 8.61 7.12
CA LEU A 134 3.82 7.53 6.14
C LEU A 134 2.88 7.86 4.99
N TRP A 135 3.28 7.52 3.77
CA TRP A 135 2.41 7.52 2.59
C TRP A 135 2.88 6.52 1.52
N PRO A 136 1.97 5.99 0.67
CA PRO A 136 2.35 5.13 -0.44
C PRO A 136 2.93 5.94 -1.60
N SER A 137 3.66 5.29 -2.53
CA SER A 137 4.09 5.93 -3.78
C SER A 137 2.92 6.53 -4.60
N THR A 138 1.71 6.05 -4.36
CA THR A 138 0.45 6.57 -4.92
C THR A 138 -0.13 7.76 -4.15
N LYS A 139 0.66 8.53 -3.40
CA LYS A 139 0.23 9.65 -2.53
C LYS A 139 -0.77 10.60 -3.18
N ARG A 140 -0.61 10.90 -4.49
CA ARG A 140 -1.49 11.79 -5.26
C ARG A 140 -2.93 11.27 -5.41
N THR A 141 -3.15 9.96 -5.29
CA THR A 141 -4.45 9.32 -5.55
C THR A 141 -4.95 8.42 -4.43
N ALA A 142 -4.05 7.95 -3.57
CA ALA A 142 -4.41 7.13 -2.41
C ALA A 142 -5.21 7.94 -1.39
N THR A 143 -6.26 7.33 -0.84
CA THR A 143 -7.02 7.88 0.26
C THR A 143 -6.50 7.38 1.61
N ILE A 144 -6.69 8.18 2.67
CA ILE A 144 -6.17 7.89 4.00
C ILE A 144 -6.72 6.55 4.56
N ALA A 145 -8.03 6.30 4.46
CA ALA A 145 -8.61 5.04 4.91
C ALA A 145 -8.22 3.86 4.00
N GLY A 146 -8.06 4.10 2.69
CA GLY A 146 -7.54 3.09 1.77
C GLY A 146 -6.13 2.65 2.12
N PHE A 147 -5.27 3.56 2.58
CA PHE A 147 -3.91 3.24 3.03
C PHE A 147 -3.92 2.41 4.33
N VAL A 148 -4.78 2.75 5.31
CA VAL A 148 -4.98 1.95 6.54
C VAL A 148 -5.51 0.55 6.19
N ALA A 149 -6.58 0.47 5.40
CA ALA A 149 -7.21 -0.81 5.02
C ALA A 149 -6.26 -1.69 4.18
N GLY A 150 -5.32 -1.09 3.44
CA GLY A 150 -4.25 -1.79 2.70
C GLY A 150 -3.09 -2.24 3.59
N GLY A 151 -2.80 -1.53 4.67
CA GLY A 151 -1.81 -1.86 5.70
C GLY A 151 -0.36 -1.89 5.20
N GLY A 152 -0.01 -1.02 4.27
CA GLY A 152 1.31 -0.94 3.67
C GLY A 152 2.37 -0.27 4.55
N ALA A 153 3.63 -0.29 4.10
CA ALA A 153 4.70 0.55 4.61
C ALA A 153 4.69 1.90 3.88
N GLY A 154 5.41 2.02 2.78
CA GLY A 154 5.51 3.25 2.00
C GLY A 154 6.67 4.15 2.43
N VAL A 155 6.69 5.33 1.87
CA VAL A 155 7.61 6.42 2.21
C VAL A 155 7.43 6.77 3.69
N GLY A 156 8.53 6.92 4.41
CA GLY A 156 8.56 7.03 5.88
C GLY A 156 8.81 5.72 6.59
N GLY A 157 8.70 4.58 5.89
CA GLY A 157 8.90 3.25 6.47
C GLY A 157 10.29 3.01 7.05
N ILE A 158 11.32 3.67 6.53
CA ILE A 158 12.70 3.62 7.02
C ILE A 158 12.82 4.19 8.44
N SER A 159 12.00 5.19 8.79
CA SER A 159 12.05 5.87 10.10
C SER A 159 10.93 5.43 11.05
N HIS A 160 9.72 5.21 10.51
CA HIS A 160 8.50 4.98 11.30
C HIS A 160 7.94 3.55 11.19
N GLY A 161 8.55 2.69 10.36
CA GLY A 161 8.05 1.33 10.13
C GLY A 161 6.81 1.30 9.22
N THR A 162 5.95 0.31 9.45
CA THR A 162 4.72 0.13 8.66
C THR A 162 3.52 0.81 9.31
N MET A 163 2.39 0.93 8.60
CA MET A 163 1.11 1.39 9.18
C MET A 163 0.65 0.49 10.35
N ARG A 164 1.13 -0.73 10.43
CA ARG A 164 0.80 -1.68 11.53
C ARG A 164 1.70 -1.55 12.76
N GLU A 165 2.78 -0.77 12.71
CA GLU A 165 3.58 -0.48 13.91
C GLU A 165 2.76 0.35 14.91
N ARG A 166 2.92 0.03 16.19
CA ARG A 166 2.24 0.76 17.27
C ARG A 166 2.56 2.24 17.20
N GLY A 167 1.51 3.06 17.33
CA GLY A 167 1.62 4.51 17.29
C GLY A 167 1.61 5.12 15.89
N ASN A 168 1.46 4.34 14.79
CA ASN A 168 1.24 4.88 13.46
C ASN A 168 -0.25 5.00 13.09
N LEU A 169 -1.13 4.28 13.79
CA LEU A 169 -2.58 4.45 13.73
C LEU A 169 -3.07 4.77 15.16
N LEU A 170 -3.60 5.97 15.39
CA LEU A 170 -4.07 6.38 16.71
C LEU A 170 -5.55 6.09 16.92
N GLY A 171 -6.33 6.04 15.86
CA GLY A 171 -7.74 5.69 15.94
C GLY A 171 -8.43 5.70 14.59
N VAL A 172 -9.59 5.09 14.58
CA VAL A 172 -10.50 5.08 13.43
C VAL A 172 -11.94 5.14 13.90
N ARG A 173 -12.80 5.71 13.08
CA ARG A 173 -14.25 5.49 13.18
C ARG A 173 -14.67 4.52 12.09
N VAL A 174 -15.43 3.48 12.45
CA VAL A 174 -15.82 2.38 11.57
C VAL A 174 -17.31 2.16 11.61
N ALA A 175 -17.96 2.18 10.45
CA ALA A 175 -19.35 1.77 10.31
C ALA A 175 -19.43 0.25 10.11
N THR A 176 -20.29 -0.41 10.85
CA THR A 176 -20.36 -1.88 10.97
C THR A 176 -21.72 -2.44 10.59
N LEU A 177 -21.81 -3.75 10.32
CA LEU A 177 -23.03 -4.49 10.00
C LEU A 177 -23.53 -5.36 11.16
N GLN A 178 -23.12 -5.07 12.39
CA GLN A 178 -23.74 -5.66 13.57
C GLN A 178 -25.25 -5.36 13.62
N ASP A 179 -25.98 -5.90 14.59
CA ASP A 179 -27.44 -5.72 14.71
C ASP A 179 -27.79 -4.84 15.92
N PRO A 180 -28.29 -3.60 15.70
CA PRO A 180 -28.34 -2.86 14.44
C PRO A 180 -26.93 -2.40 13.96
N PRO A 181 -26.76 -1.99 12.69
CA PRO A 181 -25.56 -1.34 12.21
C PRO A 181 -25.18 -0.13 13.08
N ALA A 182 -23.88 0.03 13.36
CA ALA A 182 -23.40 1.07 14.28
C ALA A 182 -22.09 1.70 13.82
N LEU A 183 -21.84 2.93 14.29
CA LEU A 183 -20.54 3.59 14.21
C LEU A 183 -19.76 3.28 15.49
N LEU A 184 -18.53 2.79 15.35
CA LEU A 184 -17.61 2.49 16.44
C LEU A 184 -16.40 3.40 16.37
N ASP A 185 -16.09 4.09 17.46
CA ASP A 185 -14.80 4.78 17.63
C ASP A 185 -13.82 3.79 18.26
N LEU A 186 -12.74 3.50 17.57
CA LEU A 186 -11.66 2.58 18.00
C LEU A 186 -10.37 3.38 18.17
N GLU A 187 -9.72 3.23 19.32
CA GLU A 187 -8.51 3.97 19.67
C GLU A 187 -7.36 3.05 20.03
N GLY A 188 -6.13 3.49 19.73
CA GLY A 188 -4.91 2.76 20.02
C GLY A 188 -4.94 1.34 19.47
N ASP A 189 -4.63 0.35 20.28
CA ASP A 189 -4.58 -1.06 19.87
C ASP A 189 -5.95 -1.60 19.41
N ALA A 190 -7.07 -1.02 19.87
CA ALA A 190 -8.41 -1.40 19.43
C ALA A 190 -8.69 -1.05 17.94
N ALA A 191 -7.91 -0.16 17.34
CA ALA A 191 -8.00 0.16 15.92
C ALA A 191 -7.27 -0.86 15.01
N ASN A 192 -6.37 -1.69 15.56
CA ASN A 192 -5.60 -2.65 14.76
C ASN A 192 -6.44 -3.69 14.01
N PRO A 193 -7.59 -4.18 14.53
CA PRO A 193 -8.43 -5.14 13.80
C PRO A 193 -8.96 -4.67 12.45
N VAL A 194 -8.94 -3.37 12.14
CA VAL A 194 -9.34 -2.86 10.80
C VAL A 194 -8.15 -2.60 9.88
N ASN A 195 -6.92 -2.68 10.40
CA ASN A 195 -5.71 -2.41 9.64
C ASN A 195 -5.35 -3.61 8.74
N ARG A 196 -5.18 -3.38 7.44
CA ARG A 196 -4.88 -4.41 6.43
C ARG A 196 -5.97 -5.48 6.29
N THR A 197 -7.22 -5.12 6.38
CA THR A 197 -8.35 -6.06 6.25
C THR A 197 -9.13 -5.93 4.93
N TYR A 198 -8.69 -5.09 4.00
CA TYR A 198 -9.32 -4.89 2.68
C TYR A 198 -10.82 -4.56 2.77
N GLY A 199 -11.22 -3.86 3.85
CA GLY A 199 -12.62 -3.51 4.08
C GLY A 199 -13.52 -4.69 4.48
N THR A 200 -12.98 -5.83 4.90
CA THR A 200 -13.78 -6.97 5.39
C THR A 200 -14.34 -6.76 6.80
N THR A 201 -13.82 -5.79 7.56
CA THR A 201 -14.15 -5.54 8.96
C THR A 201 -14.94 -4.25 9.17
N GLY A 202 -15.49 -3.66 8.11
CA GLY A 202 -16.28 -2.45 8.17
C GLY A 202 -15.86 -1.37 7.19
N VAL A 203 -16.62 -0.28 7.16
CA VAL A 203 -16.32 0.94 6.40
C VAL A 203 -15.63 1.91 7.33
N ILE A 204 -14.33 2.14 7.15
CA ILE A 204 -13.64 3.23 7.85
C ILE A 204 -14.21 4.54 7.33
N THR A 205 -14.75 5.39 8.22
CA THR A 205 -15.30 6.70 7.88
C THR A 205 -14.39 7.85 8.29
N ARG A 206 -13.60 7.67 9.36
CA ARG A 206 -12.57 8.63 9.81
C ARG A 206 -11.30 7.91 10.24
N VAL A 207 -10.19 8.61 10.11
CA VAL A 207 -8.87 8.12 10.53
C VAL A 207 -8.17 9.18 11.35
N ARG A 208 -7.51 8.78 12.45
CA ARG A 208 -6.61 9.62 13.26
C ARG A 208 -5.18 9.09 13.17
N LEU A 209 -4.27 9.93 12.64
CA LEU A 209 -2.87 9.61 12.47
C LEU A 209 -1.97 10.60 13.22
N PRO A 210 -0.84 10.14 13.77
CA PRO A 210 0.19 11.03 14.27
C PRO A 210 0.95 11.65 13.10
N LEU A 211 1.28 12.90 13.26
CA LEU A 211 2.13 13.67 12.36
C LEU A 211 3.56 13.79 12.90
N THR A 212 4.44 14.38 12.11
CA THR A 212 5.79 14.78 12.48
C THR A 212 6.02 16.22 11.99
N PRO A 213 6.94 17.00 12.61
CA PRO A 213 7.28 18.31 12.11
C PRO A 213 7.70 18.25 10.62
N ALA A 214 7.15 19.15 9.82
CA ALA A 214 7.42 19.20 8.39
C ALA A 214 8.91 19.48 8.10
N GLN A 215 9.44 18.78 7.09
CA GLN A 215 10.81 18.95 6.61
C GLN A 215 10.80 19.37 5.15
N ASP A 216 11.77 20.18 4.73
CA ASP A 216 12.00 20.54 3.33
C ASP A 216 12.77 19.42 2.63
N TRP A 217 12.09 18.32 2.38
CA TRP A 217 12.69 17.11 1.83
C TRP A 217 13.34 17.33 0.48
N ARG A 218 14.52 16.72 0.30
CA ARG A 218 15.25 16.65 -0.95
C ARG A 218 15.22 15.21 -1.48
N ASP A 219 14.80 15.04 -2.71
CA ASP A 219 14.92 13.79 -3.48
C ASP A 219 16.30 13.74 -4.13
N ILE A 220 17.11 12.78 -3.74
CA ILE A 220 18.49 12.60 -4.21
C ILE A 220 18.61 11.29 -4.98
N ALA A 221 19.18 11.34 -6.18
CA ALA A 221 19.56 10.16 -6.96
C ALA A 221 21.08 9.94 -6.88
N VAL A 222 21.48 8.77 -6.41
CA VAL A 222 22.88 8.36 -6.26
C VAL A 222 23.14 7.13 -7.11
N VAL A 223 24.16 7.16 -7.96
CA VAL A 223 24.55 6.03 -8.82
C VAL A 223 25.77 5.33 -8.25
N PHE A 224 25.82 4.02 -8.45
CA PHE A 224 26.90 3.13 -8.00
C PHE A 224 27.29 2.18 -9.13
N ALA A 225 28.55 1.74 -9.15
CA ALA A 225 29.05 0.81 -10.15
C ALA A 225 28.31 -0.54 -10.14
N ASP A 226 27.84 -0.98 -8.95
CA ASP A 226 27.10 -2.23 -8.80
C ASP A 226 26.02 -2.14 -7.71
N PHE A 227 25.11 -3.12 -7.71
CA PHE A 227 24.01 -3.19 -6.76
C PHE A 227 24.49 -3.41 -5.31
N ALA A 228 25.55 -4.18 -5.10
CA ALA A 228 26.04 -4.46 -3.74
C ALA A 228 26.61 -3.21 -3.07
N ALA A 229 27.29 -2.33 -3.83
CA ALA A 229 27.76 -1.03 -3.34
C ALA A 229 26.59 -0.13 -2.96
N ALA A 230 25.55 -0.05 -3.81
CA ALA A 230 24.32 0.68 -3.52
C ALA A 230 23.59 0.10 -2.29
N GLY A 231 23.57 -1.23 -2.14
CA GLY A 231 22.98 -1.92 -1.01
C GLY A 231 23.71 -1.63 0.32
N ARG A 232 25.05 -1.64 0.30
CA ARG A 232 25.86 -1.26 1.49
C ARG A 232 25.60 0.18 1.90
N PHE A 233 25.59 1.10 0.94
CA PHE A 233 25.23 2.49 1.18
C PHE A 233 23.82 2.62 1.80
N ALA A 234 22.83 1.95 1.24
CA ALA A 234 21.45 2.02 1.71
C ALA A 234 21.30 1.50 3.14
N LEU A 235 21.95 0.40 3.49
CA LEU A 235 21.96 -0.12 4.88
C LEU A 235 22.71 0.83 5.82
N ALA A 236 23.88 1.35 5.43
CA ALA A 236 24.63 2.33 6.23
C ALA A 236 23.76 3.58 6.51
N LEU A 237 23.08 4.11 5.48
CA LEU A 237 22.16 5.22 5.64
C LEU A 237 20.98 4.85 6.54
N ALA A 238 20.40 3.67 6.37
CA ALA A 238 19.24 3.23 7.16
C ALA A 238 19.58 3.14 8.68
N PHE A 239 20.80 2.74 9.02
CA PHE A 239 21.31 2.68 10.40
C PHE A 239 21.81 4.03 10.95
N ALA A 240 22.06 5.02 10.09
CA ALA A 240 22.53 6.34 10.49
C ALA A 240 21.37 7.19 11.03
N ASP A 241 20.90 6.93 12.24
CA ASP A 241 19.74 7.65 12.84
C ASP A 241 19.95 9.16 12.94
N GLY A 242 21.19 9.64 13.00
CA GLY A 242 21.52 11.07 12.99
C GLY A 242 21.28 11.79 11.66
N ILE A 243 21.05 11.07 10.55
CA ILE A 243 20.68 11.65 9.26
C ILE A 243 19.16 11.61 9.12
N PRO A 244 18.46 12.75 9.15
CA PRO A 244 17.01 12.78 8.93
C PRO A 244 16.68 12.35 7.50
N LYS A 245 16.04 11.21 7.37
CA LYS A 245 15.68 10.56 6.11
C LYS A 245 14.27 10.02 6.14
N LYS A 246 13.63 9.92 4.99
CA LYS A 246 12.26 9.42 4.87
C LYS A 246 12.13 8.22 3.94
N MET A 247 13.09 8.04 3.03
CA MET A 247 13.11 6.93 2.08
C MET A 247 14.55 6.61 1.66
N CYS A 248 14.83 5.33 1.43
CA CYS A 248 16.00 4.85 0.70
C CYS A 248 15.62 3.58 -0.06
N ALA A 249 15.63 3.66 -1.38
CA ALA A 249 15.33 2.58 -2.30
C ALA A 249 16.54 2.29 -3.19
N VAL A 250 16.82 1.03 -3.52
CA VAL A 250 17.92 0.61 -4.39
C VAL A 250 17.37 -0.16 -5.58
N PHE A 251 17.88 0.13 -6.77
CA PHE A 251 17.41 -0.39 -8.05
C PHE A 251 18.56 -1.01 -8.84
N ASP A 252 18.30 -2.20 -9.39
CA ASP A 252 19.15 -2.86 -10.37
C ASP A 252 19.34 -1.95 -11.60
N ALA A 253 20.50 -2.00 -12.24
CA ALA A 253 20.89 -1.15 -13.39
C ALA A 253 19.90 -1.22 -14.57
N ARG A 254 19.11 -2.27 -14.67
CA ARG A 254 18.08 -2.43 -15.72
C ARG A 254 16.82 -1.60 -15.49
N LEU A 255 16.59 -1.05 -14.29
CA LEU A 255 15.36 -0.33 -13.93
C LEU A 255 15.39 1.17 -14.26
N PRO A 256 16.50 1.92 -14.04
CA PRO A 256 16.53 3.37 -14.28
C PRO A 256 16.10 3.82 -15.68
N PRO A 257 16.35 3.06 -16.77
CA PRO A 257 15.87 3.44 -18.11
C PRO A 257 14.34 3.60 -18.23
N PHE A 258 13.57 3.05 -17.27
CA PHE A 258 12.12 3.21 -17.22
C PHE A 258 11.67 4.44 -16.39
N PHE A 259 12.58 5.14 -15.72
CA PHE A 259 12.29 6.27 -14.83
C PHE A 259 12.44 7.61 -15.56
N ARG A 260 11.40 8.01 -16.27
CA ARG A 260 11.41 9.13 -17.22
C ARG A 260 12.14 10.39 -16.73
N ALA A 261 11.96 10.79 -15.47
CA ALA A 261 12.54 12.05 -14.96
C ALA A 261 14.06 12.00 -14.72
N ILE A 262 14.64 10.79 -14.63
CA ILE A 262 16.07 10.60 -14.28
C ILE A 262 16.81 9.64 -15.22
N ALA A 263 16.13 9.05 -16.21
CA ALA A 263 16.74 8.07 -17.10
C ALA A 263 17.99 8.61 -17.81
N ASP A 264 17.97 9.87 -18.24
CA ASP A 264 19.07 10.49 -19.02
C ASP A 264 20.29 10.85 -18.16
N VAL A 265 20.16 10.92 -16.83
CA VAL A 265 21.26 11.27 -15.92
C VAL A 265 21.87 10.07 -15.22
N VAL A 266 21.22 8.89 -15.29
CA VAL A 266 21.75 7.63 -14.73
C VAL A 266 22.56 6.94 -15.82
N PRO A 267 23.88 6.72 -15.63
CA PRO A 267 24.70 6.00 -16.62
C PRO A 267 24.22 4.57 -16.80
N ALA A 268 24.36 4.04 -18.03
CA ALA A 268 24.11 2.63 -18.29
C ALA A 268 24.93 1.75 -17.33
N ASP A 269 24.42 0.58 -17.03
CA ASP A 269 25.04 -0.44 -16.17
C ASP A 269 25.35 0.00 -14.72
N HIS A 270 24.80 1.14 -14.27
CA HIS A 270 24.92 1.58 -12.88
C HIS A 270 23.66 1.27 -12.09
N ALA A 271 23.85 0.76 -10.87
CA ALA A 271 22.78 0.67 -9.88
C ALA A 271 22.42 2.08 -9.38
N LEU A 272 21.15 2.25 -9.01
CA LEU A 272 20.61 3.54 -8.55
C LEU A 272 20.12 3.40 -7.10
N ALA A 273 20.43 4.38 -6.26
CA ALA A 273 19.72 4.61 -5.00
C ALA A 273 18.93 5.91 -5.09
N LEU A 274 17.63 5.85 -4.73
CA LEU A 274 16.78 7.04 -4.53
C LEU A 274 16.60 7.26 -3.04
N VAL A 275 16.92 8.46 -2.60
CA VAL A 275 16.92 8.84 -1.17
C VAL A 275 16.07 10.09 -0.99
N MET A 276 15.24 10.11 0.06
CA MET A 276 14.59 11.32 0.55
C MET A 276 15.23 11.72 1.87
N VAL A 277 15.89 12.88 1.91
CA VAL A 277 16.68 13.36 3.04
C VAL A 277 16.36 14.83 3.35
N ALA A 278 16.39 15.22 4.62
CA ALA A 278 16.26 16.63 5.01
C ALA A 278 17.55 17.42 4.70
N PRO A 279 17.48 18.75 4.47
CA PRO A 279 18.64 19.59 4.19
C PRO A 279 19.77 19.47 5.21
N SER A 280 19.43 19.29 6.48
CA SER A 280 20.41 19.10 7.56
C SER A 280 21.25 17.82 7.43
N GLY A 281 20.75 16.82 6.70
CA GLY A 281 21.46 15.56 6.44
C GLY A 281 22.28 15.52 5.16
N LEU A 282 22.19 16.53 4.28
CA LEU A 282 22.79 16.50 2.94
C LEU A 282 24.31 16.36 2.93
N VAL A 283 25.01 17.02 3.84
CA VAL A 283 26.49 16.96 3.92
C VAL A 283 26.90 15.52 4.27
N ALA A 284 26.33 14.97 5.34
CA ALA A 284 26.61 13.62 5.78
C ALA A 284 26.21 12.57 4.71
N LEU A 285 25.09 12.77 4.01
CA LEU A 285 24.68 11.91 2.90
C LEU A 285 25.69 11.90 1.75
N ARG A 286 26.21 13.08 1.36
CA ARG A 286 27.22 13.21 0.30
C ARG A 286 28.53 12.52 0.65
N ASP A 287 28.98 12.67 1.89
CA ASP A 287 30.19 11.99 2.39
C ASP A 287 29.99 10.48 2.41
N MET A 288 28.90 10.00 2.96
CA MET A 288 28.55 8.56 2.98
C MET A 288 28.43 7.99 1.57
N ALA A 289 27.80 8.70 0.64
CA ALA A 289 27.69 8.25 -0.76
C ALA A 289 29.08 8.07 -1.38
N ARG A 290 29.99 9.05 -1.20
CA ARG A 290 31.37 8.99 -1.71
C ARG A 290 32.17 7.84 -1.07
N GLU A 291 32.06 7.63 0.23
CA GLU A 291 32.72 6.55 0.94
C GLU A 291 32.34 5.16 0.43
N HIS A 292 31.09 5.02 -0.05
CA HIS A 292 30.58 3.79 -0.66
C HIS A 292 30.74 3.74 -2.19
N GLY A 293 31.49 4.67 -2.79
CA GLY A 293 31.74 4.71 -4.22
C GLY A 293 30.57 5.27 -5.04
N GLY A 294 29.63 5.96 -4.39
CA GLY A 294 28.47 6.56 -5.05
C GLY A 294 28.73 7.98 -5.55
N ARG A 295 27.97 8.37 -6.58
CA ARG A 295 27.96 9.72 -7.14
C ARG A 295 26.54 10.24 -7.26
N ILE A 296 26.25 11.40 -6.70
CA ILE A 296 24.95 12.07 -6.85
C ILE A 296 24.82 12.58 -8.29
N VAL A 297 23.70 12.27 -8.93
CA VAL A 297 23.39 12.63 -10.32
C VAL A 297 22.15 13.52 -10.45
N ALA A 298 21.29 13.53 -9.44
CA ALA A 298 20.12 14.42 -9.40
C ALA A 298 19.79 14.80 -7.95
N ASP A 299 19.23 16.01 -7.81
CA ASP A 299 18.84 16.63 -6.54
C ASP A 299 17.66 17.59 -6.82
N GLN A 300 16.49 17.32 -6.25
CA GLN A 300 15.31 18.17 -6.42
C GLN A 300 14.57 18.39 -5.10
N ASP A 301 13.79 19.47 -5.03
CA ASP A 301 12.86 19.71 -3.94
C ASP A 301 11.63 18.82 -4.09
N THR A 302 11.40 17.95 -3.11
CA THR A 302 10.30 16.97 -3.14
C THR A 302 8.93 17.65 -3.14
N VAL A 303 8.74 18.69 -2.28
CA VAL A 303 7.45 19.35 -2.13
C VAL A 303 7.14 20.23 -3.35
N ALA A 304 8.14 20.86 -3.94
CA ALA A 304 7.98 21.58 -5.19
C ALA A 304 7.56 20.63 -6.32
N ALA A 305 8.21 19.46 -6.42
CA ALA A 305 7.84 18.43 -7.39
C ALA A 305 6.42 17.85 -7.15
N GLU A 306 5.96 17.77 -5.90
CA GLU A 306 4.59 17.37 -5.57
C GLU A 306 3.54 18.38 -6.03
N ARG A 307 3.86 19.67 -5.99
CA ARG A 307 2.96 20.76 -6.40
C ARG A 307 2.91 20.97 -7.91
N ASP A 308 3.95 20.56 -8.60
CA ASP A 308 4.03 20.65 -10.06
C ASP A 308 3.44 19.38 -10.71
N PRO A 309 2.35 19.48 -11.49
CA PRO A 309 1.74 18.33 -12.16
C PRO A 309 2.65 17.71 -13.25
N GLU A 310 3.63 18.44 -13.78
CA GLU A 310 4.58 17.95 -14.79
C GLU A 310 5.82 17.30 -14.15
N ALA A 311 6.11 17.59 -12.89
CA ALA A 311 7.24 17.00 -12.17
C ALA A 311 6.87 15.64 -11.56
N THR A 312 7.89 14.80 -11.38
CA THR A 312 7.75 13.49 -10.74
C THR A 312 8.64 13.46 -9.50
N PRO A 313 8.08 13.47 -8.29
CA PRO A 313 8.83 13.16 -7.08
C PRO A 313 9.45 11.77 -7.18
N PHE A 314 10.69 11.57 -6.69
CA PHE A 314 11.39 10.31 -6.92
C PHE A 314 10.74 9.12 -6.22
N TYR A 315 10.00 9.33 -5.12
CA TYR A 315 9.26 8.27 -4.48
C TYR A 315 8.17 7.65 -5.38
N GLU A 316 7.72 8.33 -6.44
CA GLU A 316 6.79 7.76 -7.43
C GLU A 316 7.43 6.69 -8.32
N TYR A 317 8.76 6.48 -8.25
CA TYR A 317 9.44 5.34 -8.88
C TYR A 317 9.60 4.14 -7.94
N CYS A 318 9.29 4.31 -6.66
CA CYS A 318 9.51 3.33 -5.59
C CYS A 318 8.29 2.43 -5.37
N TRP A 319 8.44 1.42 -4.54
CA TRP A 319 7.39 0.44 -4.22
C TRP A 319 6.83 -0.23 -5.50
N ASN A 320 5.53 -0.46 -5.58
CA ASN A 320 4.90 -1.08 -6.74
C ASN A 320 4.90 -0.20 -8.01
N HIS A 321 5.21 1.09 -7.88
CA HIS A 321 5.35 1.96 -9.03
C HIS A 321 6.57 1.61 -9.90
N THR A 322 7.63 1.01 -9.34
CA THR A 322 8.74 0.45 -10.14
C THR A 322 8.21 -0.53 -11.19
N THR A 323 7.39 -1.48 -10.78
CA THR A 323 6.75 -2.44 -11.69
C THR A 323 5.84 -1.72 -12.70
N LEU A 324 5.08 -0.71 -12.27
CA LEU A 324 4.24 0.08 -13.17
C LEU A 324 5.05 0.76 -14.27
N GLN A 325 6.21 1.35 -13.96
CA GLN A 325 7.03 2.00 -14.98
C GLN A 325 7.50 1.00 -16.04
N VAL A 326 7.91 -0.20 -15.63
CA VAL A 326 8.28 -1.26 -16.57
C VAL A 326 7.07 -1.72 -17.38
N LEU A 327 5.92 -1.99 -16.75
CA LEU A 327 4.69 -2.45 -17.41
C LEU A 327 4.13 -1.47 -18.46
N LYS A 328 4.47 -0.18 -18.38
CA LYS A 328 4.13 0.79 -19.43
C LYS A 328 4.81 0.50 -20.77
N ARG A 329 5.97 -0.17 -20.77
CA ARG A 329 6.80 -0.46 -21.96
C ARG A 329 6.93 -1.96 -22.23
N ASP A 330 6.97 -2.79 -21.19
CA ASP A 330 7.08 -4.25 -21.27
C ASP A 330 5.98 -4.92 -20.45
N ARG A 331 5.04 -5.58 -21.12
CA ARG A 331 3.93 -6.33 -20.50
C ARG A 331 4.32 -7.75 -20.08
N GLY A 332 5.53 -8.19 -20.41
CA GLY A 332 6.07 -9.51 -20.08
C GLY A 332 6.67 -9.59 -18.68
N VAL A 333 6.25 -8.72 -17.76
CA VAL A 333 6.74 -8.71 -16.38
C VAL A 333 5.62 -8.78 -15.35
N THR A 334 5.99 -9.22 -14.17
CA THR A 334 5.20 -9.15 -12.93
C THR A 334 6.12 -8.74 -11.79
N TYR A 335 5.74 -9.01 -10.53
CA TYR A 335 6.55 -8.64 -9.38
C TYR A 335 6.36 -9.64 -8.23
N LEU A 336 7.25 -9.58 -7.26
CA LEU A 336 7.06 -10.20 -5.95
C LEU A 336 7.05 -9.12 -4.86
N GLN A 337 6.65 -9.49 -3.66
CA GLN A 337 6.81 -8.68 -2.47
C GLN A 337 7.37 -9.56 -1.36
N CYS A 338 8.54 -9.18 -0.85
CA CYS A 338 9.19 -9.95 0.18
C CYS A 338 9.92 -9.06 1.19
N ARG A 339 10.29 -9.65 2.32
CA ARG A 339 11.16 -9.06 3.33
C ARG A 339 12.35 -9.97 3.53
N PHE A 340 13.54 -9.42 3.42
CA PHE A 340 14.78 -10.11 3.71
C PHE A 340 15.04 -10.23 5.22
N PRO A 341 15.86 -11.19 5.68
CA PRO A 341 16.20 -11.35 7.09
C PRO A 341 16.92 -10.10 7.63
N PHE A 342 16.85 -9.88 8.94
CA PHE A 342 17.51 -8.74 9.57
C PHE A 342 19.04 -8.91 9.62
N GLU A 343 19.51 -10.11 9.83
CA GLU A 343 20.93 -10.47 9.75
C GLU A 343 21.25 -11.02 8.36
N GLY A 344 22.38 -10.62 7.78
CA GLY A 344 22.77 -11.09 6.44
C GLY A 344 21.81 -10.61 5.33
N THR A 345 21.17 -9.46 5.52
CA THR A 345 20.21 -8.91 4.56
C THR A 345 20.76 -8.83 3.15
N LEU A 346 21.95 -8.21 2.99
CA LEU A 346 22.54 -7.99 1.66
C LEU A 346 23.04 -9.30 1.04
N GLU A 347 23.59 -10.21 1.82
CA GLU A 347 24.00 -11.54 1.38
C GLU A 347 22.81 -12.34 0.84
N SER A 348 21.66 -12.24 1.51
CA SER A 348 20.41 -12.87 1.04
C SER A 348 19.91 -12.27 -0.25
N VAL A 349 19.97 -10.94 -0.40
CA VAL A 349 19.62 -10.23 -1.65
C VAL A 349 20.53 -10.69 -2.79
N GLU A 350 21.85 -10.72 -2.57
CA GLU A 350 22.82 -11.13 -3.60
C GLU A 350 22.68 -12.61 -3.98
N LYS A 351 22.35 -13.51 -3.05
CA LYS A 351 22.03 -14.92 -3.37
C LYS A 351 20.89 -15.02 -4.36
N VAL A 352 19.80 -14.27 -4.16
CA VAL A 352 18.66 -14.26 -5.09
C VAL A 352 19.07 -13.71 -6.45
N ARG A 353 19.81 -12.58 -6.48
CA ARG A 353 20.26 -11.96 -7.73
C ARG A 353 21.17 -12.91 -8.53
N ALA A 354 22.05 -13.63 -7.86
CA ALA A 354 22.93 -14.61 -8.50
C ALA A 354 22.18 -15.85 -9.01
N ALA A 355 21.12 -16.28 -8.31
CA ALA A 355 20.30 -17.42 -8.72
C ALA A 355 19.40 -17.14 -9.94
N PHE A 356 18.95 -15.89 -10.13
CA PHE A 356 18.03 -15.51 -11.19
C PHE A 356 18.49 -14.25 -11.92
N PRO A 357 19.69 -14.25 -12.53
CA PRO A 357 20.34 -13.04 -13.06
C PRO A 357 19.54 -12.36 -14.18
N ASP A 358 18.81 -13.11 -14.99
CA ASP A 358 18.07 -12.59 -16.16
C ASP A 358 16.61 -12.31 -15.83
N GLU A 359 16.04 -12.94 -14.80
CA GLU A 359 14.60 -12.94 -14.54
C GLU A 359 14.20 -12.01 -13.40
N VAL A 360 15.11 -11.76 -12.44
CA VAL A 360 14.86 -10.90 -11.28
C VAL A 360 15.61 -9.59 -11.41
N TRP A 361 14.88 -8.51 -11.63
CA TRP A 361 15.42 -7.15 -11.61
C TRP A 361 15.16 -6.58 -10.21
N MET A 362 16.20 -6.63 -9.39
CA MET A 362 16.06 -6.34 -7.97
C MET A 362 15.72 -4.87 -7.72
N HIS A 363 14.72 -4.66 -6.88
CA HIS A 363 14.37 -3.38 -6.28
C HIS A 363 14.14 -3.62 -4.78
N THR A 364 14.85 -2.88 -3.94
CA THR A 364 14.74 -2.97 -2.48
C THR A 364 14.43 -1.63 -1.84
N GLU A 365 13.72 -1.68 -0.70
CA GLU A 365 13.38 -0.53 0.14
C GLU A 365 13.86 -0.79 1.56
N CYS A 366 14.56 0.16 2.17
CA CYS A 366 14.89 0.07 3.59
C CYS A 366 13.65 0.37 4.44
N VAL A 367 13.29 -0.56 5.32
CA VAL A 367 12.11 -0.45 6.19
C VAL A 367 12.43 -0.94 7.59
N ARG A 368 11.82 -0.30 8.58
CA ARG A 368 11.91 -0.69 10.00
C ARG A 368 10.69 -1.55 10.38
N PHE A 369 10.94 -2.64 11.12
CA PHE A 369 9.93 -3.54 11.67
C PHE A 369 10.26 -3.84 13.12
N GLY A 370 9.36 -3.51 14.05
CA GLY A 370 9.59 -3.73 15.48
C GLY A 370 10.90 -3.09 15.98
N GLY A 371 11.25 -1.92 15.47
CA GLY A 371 12.49 -1.21 15.80
C GLY A 371 13.75 -1.70 15.06
N ARG A 372 13.68 -2.80 14.31
CA ARG A 372 14.81 -3.37 13.53
C ARG A 372 14.70 -3.01 12.06
N THR A 373 15.83 -2.65 11.46
CA THR A 373 15.90 -2.28 10.03
C THR A 373 16.30 -3.46 9.16
N THR A 374 15.64 -3.61 8.00
CA THR A 374 16.00 -4.55 6.95
C THR A 374 15.58 -3.98 5.58
N MET A 375 15.83 -4.73 4.52
CA MET A 375 15.31 -4.47 3.19
C MET A 375 14.04 -5.28 2.94
N THR A 376 12.99 -4.61 2.48
CA THR A 376 11.91 -5.24 1.72
C THR A 376 12.24 -5.16 0.24
N ALA A 377 11.69 -6.05 -0.56
CA ALA A 377 11.88 -5.98 -2.00
C ALA A 377 10.56 -6.11 -2.75
N LEU A 378 10.49 -5.35 -3.84
CA LEU A 378 9.45 -5.44 -4.84
C LEU A 378 10.12 -5.61 -6.21
N PRO A 379 10.86 -6.73 -6.41
CA PRO A 379 11.59 -6.96 -7.64
C PRO A 379 10.64 -7.08 -8.82
N VAL A 380 11.05 -6.56 -9.96
CA VAL A 380 10.39 -6.83 -11.23
C VAL A 380 10.82 -8.20 -11.71
N ILE A 381 9.85 -9.06 -11.99
CA ILE A 381 10.07 -10.45 -12.40
C ILE A 381 9.67 -10.60 -13.86
N ARG A 382 10.56 -11.13 -14.70
CA ARG A 382 10.22 -11.54 -16.05
C ARG A 382 9.25 -12.71 -16.00
N TRP A 383 8.05 -12.47 -16.50
CA TRP A 383 6.99 -13.45 -16.47
C TRP A 383 7.15 -14.51 -17.56
N LYS A 384 7.08 -15.78 -17.16
CA LYS A 384 7.00 -16.92 -18.08
C LYS A 384 5.68 -17.66 -17.89
N ASP A 385 5.53 -18.30 -16.74
CA ASP A 385 4.34 -19.06 -16.34
C ASP A 385 4.27 -19.17 -14.80
N ASP A 386 3.18 -19.76 -14.30
CA ASP A 386 2.94 -19.93 -12.87
C ASP A 386 3.99 -20.85 -12.21
N ALA A 387 4.43 -21.89 -12.91
CA ALA A 387 5.41 -22.86 -12.39
C ALA A 387 6.78 -22.19 -12.19
N ARG A 388 7.23 -21.41 -13.18
CA ARG A 388 8.50 -20.67 -13.07
C ARG A 388 8.45 -19.60 -11.97
N LEU A 389 7.32 -18.92 -11.82
CA LEU A 389 7.14 -17.98 -10.71
C LEU A 389 7.24 -18.68 -9.35
N ALA A 390 6.66 -19.88 -9.21
CA ALA A 390 6.76 -20.67 -7.97
C ALA A 390 8.22 -21.10 -7.67
N GLU A 391 9.00 -21.46 -8.70
CA GLU A 391 10.44 -21.75 -8.54
C GLU A 391 11.22 -20.51 -8.07
N ILE A 392 10.94 -19.34 -8.66
CA ILE A 392 11.57 -18.09 -8.23
C ILE A 392 11.20 -17.78 -6.77
N MET A 393 9.93 -17.93 -6.38
CA MET A 393 9.48 -17.75 -4.99
C MET A 393 10.22 -18.69 -4.04
N ALA A 394 10.34 -19.97 -4.39
CA ALA A 394 11.10 -20.92 -3.60
C ALA A 394 12.58 -20.53 -3.46
N GLY A 395 13.18 -19.95 -4.50
CA GLY A 395 14.54 -19.42 -4.44
C GLY A 395 14.71 -18.24 -3.47
N PHE A 396 13.71 -17.34 -3.41
CA PHE A 396 13.69 -16.27 -2.41
C PHE A 396 13.59 -16.83 -0.99
N GLU A 397 12.71 -17.81 -0.76
CA GLU A 397 12.54 -18.46 0.55
C GLU A 397 13.81 -19.20 0.97
N ALA A 398 14.47 -19.91 0.04
CA ALA A 398 15.75 -20.58 0.28
C ALA A 398 16.88 -19.59 0.64
N ALA A 399 16.80 -18.35 0.16
CA ALA A 399 17.70 -17.26 0.56
C ALA A 399 17.30 -16.61 1.90
N GLY A 400 16.25 -17.08 2.57
CA GLY A 400 15.76 -16.58 3.86
C GLY A 400 14.76 -15.42 3.76
N ALA A 401 14.28 -15.07 2.57
CA ALA A 401 13.27 -14.03 2.41
C ALA A 401 11.87 -14.57 2.76
N GLY A 402 11.12 -13.78 3.52
CA GLY A 402 9.68 -14.05 3.74
C GLY A 402 8.85 -13.40 2.64
N ILE A 403 8.08 -14.19 1.88
CA ILE A 403 7.26 -13.70 0.78
C ILE A 403 5.86 -13.33 1.26
N ALA A 404 5.42 -12.11 0.94
CA ALA A 404 4.03 -11.70 0.99
C ALA A 404 3.46 -11.80 -0.43
N ASN A 405 3.00 -13.01 -0.81
CA ASN A 405 2.62 -13.32 -2.19
C ASN A 405 1.62 -12.31 -2.78
N PRO A 406 1.99 -11.51 -3.79
CA PRO A 406 1.11 -10.49 -4.36
C PRO A 406 0.12 -11.06 -5.40
N HIS A 407 0.18 -12.36 -5.67
CA HIS A 407 -0.66 -13.04 -6.66
C HIS A 407 -1.88 -13.71 -6.03
N VAL A 408 -2.24 -13.29 -4.80
CA VAL A 408 -3.39 -13.79 -4.04
C VAL A 408 -4.27 -12.62 -3.64
N PHE A 409 -5.57 -12.73 -3.92
CA PHE A 409 -6.55 -11.66 -3.64
C PHE A 409 -7.15 -11.73 -2.23
N THR A 410 -6.85 -12.77 -1.46
CA THR A 410 -7.29 -12.93 -0.07
C THR A 410 -6.29 -12.29 0.91
N ILE A 411 -6.72 -12.00 2.12
CA ILE A 411 -5.87 -11.47 3.19
C ILE A 411 -4.82 -12.53 3.58
N GLU A 412 -5.24 -13.78 3.66
CA GLU A 412 -4.41 -14.97 3.90
C GLU A 412 -3.97 -15.59 2.56
N GLU A 413 -2.79 -16.14 2.54
CA GLU A 413 -2.23 -16.82 1.38
C GLU A 413 -1.87 -18.31 1.63
N GLY A 414 -2.23 -18.82 2.81
CA GLY A 414 -1.89 -20.21 3.20
C GLY A 414 -0.41 -20.40 3.57
N THR A 415 0.41 -19.35 3.55
CA THR A 415 1.81 -19.36 4.02
C THR A 415 1.91 -18.87 5.46
N GLY A 416 3.03 -19.14 6.13
CA GLY A 416 3.30 -18.63 7.46
C GLY A 416 3.44 -17.10 7.55
N TYR A 417 3.61 -16.43 6.41
CA TYR A 417 3.94 -15.00 6.35
C TYR A 417 2.72 -14.07 6.34
N ARG A 418 1.60 -14.48 5.71
CA ARG A 418 0.33 -13.73 5.71
C ARG A 418 -0.74 -14.55 6.43
N ARG A 419 -1.12 -14.07 7.61
CA ARG A 419 -2.19 -14.67 8.43
C ARG A 419 -3.15 -13.58 8.87
N VAL A 420 -4.40 -13.95 9.11
CA VAL A 420 -5.36 -13.12 9.84
C VAL A 420 -5.14 -13.38 11.34
N PRO A 421 -4.72 -12.38 12.12
CA PRO A 421 -4.65 -12.51 13.58
C PRO A 421 -6.03 -12.83 14.17
N GLY A 422 -6.05 -13.55 15.29
CA GLY A 422 -7.31 -13.94 15.95
C GLY A 422 -8.18 -12.78 16.39
N ASP A 423 -7.58 -11.66 16.75
CA ASP A 423 -8.29 -10.40 17.08
C ASP A 423 -9.02 -9.81 15.85
N GLN A 424 -8.45 -9.89 14.66
CA GLN A 424 -9.10 -9.47 13.41
C GLN A 424 -10.28 -10.38 13.07
N LEU A 425 -10.12 -11.68 13.19
CA LEU A 425 -11.20 -12.65 12.93
C LEU A 425 -12.33 -12.51 13.95
N GLY A 426 -12.00 -12.40 15.24
CA GLY A 426 -12.99 -12.16 16.29
C GLY A 426 -13.73 -10.83 16.10
N PHE A 427 -13.02 -9.78 15.67
CA PHE A 427 -13.63 -8.50 15.33
C PHE A 427 -14.58 -8.64 14.13
N LYS A 428 -14.14 -9.27 13.04
CA LYS A 428 -14.99 -9.55 11.85
C LYS A 428 -16.29 -10.24 12.24
N ARG A 429 -16.24 -11.34 13.01
CA ARG A 429 -17.41 -12.09 13.46
C ARG A 429 -18.41 -11.24 14.24
N ARG A 430 -17.90 -10.31 15.08
CA ARG A 430 -18.72 -9.39 15.87
C ARG A 430 -19.37 -8.30 15.04
N VAL A 431 -18.62 -7.67 14.10
CA VAL A 431 -19.07 -6.48 13.39
C VAL A 431 -19.75 -6.77 12.07
N ASP A 432 -19.64 -7.97 11.56
CA ASP A 432 -20.26 -8.42 10.31
C ASP A 432 -20.69 -9.91 10.39
N PRO A 433 -21.65 -10.23 11.25
CA PRO A 433 -22.07 -11.62 11.49
C PRO A 433 -22.71 -12.26 10.25
N LEU A 434 -23.14 -11.48 9.27
CA LEU A 434 -23.72 -11.96 8.00
C LEU A 434 -22.67 -12.13 6.89
N GLY A 435 -21.43 -11.73 7.10
CA GLY A 435 -20.35 -11.84 6.12
C GLY A 435 -20.54 -10.99 4.86
N LEU A 436 -21.23 -9.84 4.96
CA LEU A 436 -21.54 -8.98 3.81
C LEU A 436 -20.42 -8.04 3.41
N PHE A 437 -19.45 -7.74 4.32
CA PHE A 437 -18.31 -6.92 3.95
C PHE A 437 -17.27 -7.70 3.16
N ASN A 438 -17.09 -7.33 1.91
CA ASN A 438 -16.08 -7.83 0.96
C ASN A 438 -15.90 -9.37 1.03
N PRO A 439 -16.98 -10.14 0.86
CA PRO A 439 -16.99 -11.59 1.07
C PRO A 439 -16.01 -12.31 0.12
N GLY A 440 -15.36 -13.36 0.62
CA GLY A 440 -14.35 -14.14 -0.10
C GLY A 440 -12.92 -13.57 0.01
N LYS A 441 -12.70 -12.48 0.77
CA LYS A 441 -11.36 -11.92 1.00
C LYS A 441 -10.70 -12.42 2.30
N MET A 442 -11.46 -12.90 3.26
CA MET A 442 -10.97 -13.45 4.53
C MET A 442 -11.37 -14.93 4.63
N LYS A 443 -10.49 -15.82 4.15
CA LYS A 443 -10.75 -17.26 4.09
C LYS A 443 -11.09 -17.86 5.44
N SER A 444 -10.36 -17.48 6.48
CA SER A 444 -10.59 -17.97 7.85
C SER A 444 -11.96 -17.60 8.43
N PHE A 445 -12.67 -16.65 7.84
CA PHE A 445 -14.05 -16.35 8.20
C PHE A 445 -15.04 -17.27 7.47
N ASP A 446 -14.77 -17.61 6.22
CA ASP A 446 -15.64 -18.40 5.36
C ASP A 446 -15.50 -19.92 5.63
N GLU A 447 -14.36 -20.36 6.19
CA GLU A 447 -14.10 -21.75 6.55
C GLU A 447 -14.70 -22.05 7.95
N PRO A 448 -15.47 -23.14 8.12
CA PRO A 448 -15.86 -23.59 9.46
C PRO A 448 -14.60 -23.90 10.27
N GLU A 449 -14.62 -23.55 11.57
CA GLU A 449 -13.56 -23.97 12.47
C GLU A 449 -13.40 -25.49 12.33
N SER A 450 -12.27 -25.92 11.74
CA SER A 450 -11.87 -27.30 11.89
C SER A 450 -11.65 -27.49 13.38
N ASP A 451 -12.45 -28.38 14.00
CA ASP A 451 -12.23 -28.83 15.36
C ASP A 451 -10.74 -29.18 15.48
N ALA A 452 -9.99 -28.30 16.12
CA ALA A 452 -8.60 -28.55 16.47
C ALA A 452 -8.65 -29.59 17.60
N ALA A 453 -8.49 -30.85 17.19
CA ALA A 453 -8.24 -31.95 18.11
C ALA A 453 -6.82 -31.84 18.69
#